data_921df809f1e9d73833c33c1fab1f0d9e
#
_entry.id   921df809f1e9d73833c33c1fab1f0d9e
#
_cell.length_a   1.000
_cell.length_b   1.000
_cell.length_c   1.000
_cell.angle_alpha   90.00
_cell.angle_beta   90.00
_cell.angle_gamma   90.00
#
_symmetry.space_group_name_H-M   'P 1'
#
loop_
_entity.id
_entity.type
_entity.pdbx_description
1 polymer ?
#
loop_
_entity_poly.entity_id
_entity_poly.type
_entity_poly.pdbx_seq_one_letter_code
_entity_poly.pdbx_strand_id
1 'polypeptide(L)'
;MIVNDGADLFDRRRCGLRFTFHGAIVRVGGVKSHNHLKGARVYLSGPMDFVASRATEKKFGWRNRVGDFIRALEGIVFDPWFKPAVRGLHQYGLEDLNTLDAREKWTFDPSVKGDQTRAQIAEKFWETLHIDLRMVDTSDFTIAYCPTNIYSVGTAHEIILSRQQLKPVLFVSPPVSFPSLEKLREHLKDDQAGLALLEKLSAEVPVKPNPRGIPSMWYMPLISSGNFFDGFGFKPYLEKFGWQPIPMDDQEAVHPPKNPLLPYLEKLATEVPKRWDNKLKQYVPNDEWLLWDLDGLGKNEDEKSS
;
A
#
# COMPACT_ATOMS: atom_id res chain seq x y z
N MET A 1 -11.34 8.83 51.79
CA MET A 1 -11.92 10.09 51.35
C MET A 1 -11.00 10.56 50.24
N ILE A 2 -11.06 9.94 49.10
CA ILE A 2 -11.83 10.27 47.91
C ILE A 2 -11.71 11.76 47.56
N VAL A 3 -10.99 12.09 46.53
CA VAL A 3 -11.49 12.87 45.39
C VAL A 3 -10.70 12.48 44.14
N ASN A 4 -11.41 12.04 43.14
CA ASN A 4 -11.10 11.97 41.75
C ASN A 4 -10.73 13.35 41.21
N ASP A 5 -9.75 13.44 40.36
CA ASP A 5 -9.83 14.32 39.18
C ASP A 5 -9.12 13.66 38.03
N GLY A 6 -9.94 13.22 37.09
CA GLY A 6 -9.53 12.80 35.77
C GLY A 6 -9.38 14.01 34.86
N ALA A 7 -8.85 13.71 33.76
CA ALA A 7 -8.79 14.46 32.50
C ALA A 7 -7.48 15.18 32.21
N ASP A 8 -7.14 15.03 30.94
CA ASP A 8 -6.14 15.70 30.15
C ASP A 8 -4.72 15.10 30.08
N LEU A 9 -4.64 14.01 29.34
CA LEU A 9 -3.38 13.50 28.79
C LEU A 9 -3.44 13.39 27.26
N PHE A 10 -3.73 14.51 26.62
CA PHE A 10 -3.40 14.72 25.21
C PHE A 10 -2.73 16.08 25.03
N ASP A 11 -1.52 16.22 25.58
CA ASP A 11 -0.68 17.37 25.26
C ASP A 11 -0.05 17.20 23.87
N ARG A 12 -0.69 17.80 22.87
CA ARG A 12 -0.26 17.89 21.47
C ARG A 12 0.87 18.88 21.24
N ARG A 13 1.78 19.07 22.18
CA ARG A 13 2.85 20.06 22.08
C ARG A 13 4.24 19.47 22.25
N ARG A 14 4.68 18.66 21.31
CA ARG A 14 6.12 18.45 21.06
C ARG A 14 6.37 17.74 19.73
N CYS A 15 6.03 18.37 18.61
CA CYS A 15 6.76 18.17 17.38
C CYS A 15 6.60 19.45 16.52
N GLY A 16 7.55 20.36 16.66
CA GLY A 16 7.52 21.65 16.01
C GLY A 16 7.93 21.56 14.55
N LEU A 17 7.05 21.08 13.69
CA LEU A 17 7.07 21.35 12.26
C LEU A 17 5.67 21.82 11.88
N ARG A 18 5.49 23.13 11.94
CA ARG A 18 4.32 23.79 11.34
C ARG A 18 4.47 23.72 9.83
N PHE A 19 3.85 22.74 9.20
CA PHE A 19 3.51 22.84 7.79
C PHE A 19 2.25 23.71 7.67
N THR A 20 2.45 24.95 7.29
CA THR A 20 1.35 25.82 6.86
C THR A 20 0.91 25.36 5.49
N PHE A 21 -0.11 24.50 5.44
CA PHE A 21 -0.81 24.20 4.20
C PHE A 21 -1.61 25.43 3.78
N HIS A 22 -1.18 26.11 2.74
CA HIS A 22 -2.02 27.01 1.98
C HIS A 22 -2.91 26.18 1.07
N GLY A 23 -3.96 25.60 1.65
CA GLY A 23 -5.01 24.93 0.90
C GLY A 23 -5.84 25.97 0.15
N ALA A 24 -5.63 26.09 -1.15
CA ALA A 24 -6.57 26.77 -2.02
C ALA A 24 -7.87 25.93 -2.04
N ILE A 25 -8.85 26.36 -1.26
CA ILE A 25 -10.22 25.85 -1.35
C ILE A 25 -10.79 26.34 -2.67
N VAL A 26 -10.84 25.48 -3.67
CA VAL A 26 -11.65 25.73 -4.87
C VAL A 26 -13.10 25.61 -4.44
N ARG A 27 -13.74 26.73 -4.13
CA ARG A 27 -15.18 26.84 -3.97
C ARG A 27 -15.82 26.72 -5.35
N VAL A 28 -16.19 25.50 -5.75
CA VAL A 28 -17.18 25.29 -6.81
C VAL A 28 -18.55 25.38 -6.16
N GLY A 29 -19.38 26.31 -6.67
CA GLY A 29 -20.67 26.63 -6.07
C GLY A 29 -21.64 25.45 -6.04
N GLY A 30 -22.25 25.25 -4.87
CA GLY A 30 -23.65 24.90 -4.74
C GLY A 30 -24.10 23.47 -4.98
N VAL A 31 -23.35 22.45 -4.61
CA VAL A 31 -23.84 21.15 -4.10
C VAL A 31 -22.78 20.70 -3.12
N LYS A 32 -23.15 20.32 -1.88
CA LYS A 32 -22.22 19.67 -0.97
C LYS A 32 -21.92 18.30 -1.60
N SER A 33 -20.87 18.21 -2.41
CA SER A 33 -20.40 16.91 -2.88
C SER A 33 -19.99 16.10 -1.65
N HIS A 34 -20.68 15.01 -1.42
CA HIS A 34 -20.35 14.09 -0.35
C HIS A 34 -18.96 13.51 -0.63
N ASN A 35 -18.04 13.62 0.34
CA ASN A 35 -16.72 13.00 0.21
C ASN A 35 -16.78 11.58 0.80
N HIS A 36 -16.88 10.57 -0.05
CA HIS A 36 -16.96 9.16 0.35
C HIS A 36 -15.69 8.65 1.05
N LEU A 37 -14.53 9.32 0.88
CA LEU A 37 -13.28 8.94 1.55
C LEU A 37 -13.08 9.63 2.90
N LYS A 38 -13.94 10.55 3.28
CA LYS A 38 -13.84 11.24 4.56
C LYS A 38 -13.98 10.25 5.72
N GLY A 39 -12.91 10.15 6.54
CA GLY A 39 -12.86 9.24 7.66
C GLY A 39 -12.64 7.77 7.30
N ALA A 40 -12.57 7.43 6.01
CA ALA A 40 -12.26 6.08 5.55
C ALA A 40 -10.86 5.65 5.97
N ARG A 41 -10.72 4.44 6.53
CA ARG A 41 -9.47 3.86 7.00
C ARG A 41 -8.84 3.01 5.90
N VAL A 42 -7.66 3.39 5.50
CA VAL A 42 -6.95 2.80 4.36
C VAL A 42 -5.68 2.13 4.82
N TYR A 43 -5.52 0.84 4.54
CA TYR A 43 -4.29 0.12 4.79
C TYR A 43 -3.40 0.11 3.55
N LEU A 44 -2.11 0.46 3.71
CA LEU A 44 -1.12 0.53 2.63
C LEU A 44 -0.24 -0.73 2.62
N SER A 45 -0.71 -1.77 1.95
CA SER A 45 -0.02 -3.04 1.78
C SER A 45 1.03 -3.00 0.68
N GLY A 46 2.20 -3.56 0.93
CA GLY A 46 3.27 -3.64 -0.08
C GLY A 46 4.58 -4.14 0.50
N PRO A 47 5.59 -4.38 -0.36
CA PRO A 47 6.87 -4.91 0.11
C PRO A 47 7.54 -3.97 1.11
N MET A 48 8.05 -4.55 2.17
CA MET A 48 8.94 -3.93 3.15
C MET A 48 10.30 -4.62 3.18
N ASP A 49 10.31 -5.90 2.84
CA ASP A 49 11.50 -6.71 2.62
C ASP A 49 11.98 -6.58 1.18
N PHE A 50 13.28 -6.78 0.97
CA PHE A 50 13.91 -6.75 -0.36
C PHE A 50 13.78 -5.42 -1.12
N VAL A 51 13.42 -4.33 -0.44
CA VAL A 51 13.52 -2.98 -1.00
C VAL A 51 14.98 -2.52 -1.02
N ALA A 52 15.36 -1.77 -2.04
CA ALA A 52 16.76 -1.34 -2.23
C ALA A 52 17.30 -0.51 -1.06
N SER A 53 16.45 0.30 -0.44
CA SER A 53 16.78 1.10 0.74
C SER A 53 15.54 1.33 1.59
N ARG A 54 15.51 0.71 2.78
CA ARG A 54 14.42 0.92 3.76
C ARG A 54 14.32 2.37 4.22
N ALA A 55 15.44 3.03 4.44
CA ALA A 55 15.46 4.42 4.87
C ALA A 55 14.86 5.35 3.80
N THR A 56 15.20 5.14 2.53
CA THR A 56 14.64 5.87 1.41
C THR A 56 13.15 5.58 1.23
N GLU A 57 12.76 4.31 1.28
CA GLU A 57 11.36 3.89 1.18
C GLU A 57 10.51 4.50 2.30
N LYS A 58 10.98 4.45 3.55
CA LYS A 58 10.30 5.04 4.71
C LYS A 58 10.15 6.55 4.61
N LYS A 59 11.08 7.25 3.95
CA LYS A 59 11.09 8.70 3.86
C LYS A 59 10.43 9.24 2.59
N PHE A 60 10.63 8.57 1.46
CA PHE A 60 10.25 9.07 0.13
C PHE A 60 9.44 8.05 -0.69
N GLY A 61 9.17 6.88 -0.13
CA GLY A 61 8.50 5.79 -0.82
C GLY A 61 7.04 6.11 -1.16
N TRP A 62 6.46 5.23 -1.93
CA TRP A 62 5.09 5.35 -2.42
C TRP A 62 4.05 5.51 -1.29
N ARG A 63 4.27 4.85 -0.13
CA ARG A 63 3.35 4.94 1.01
C ARG A 63 3.22 6.35 1.55
N ASN A 64 4.31 7.08 1.65
CA ASN A 64 4.26 8.47 2.09
C ASN A 64 3.38 9.32 1.16
N ARG A 65 3.61 9.23 -0.14
CA ARG A 65 2.87 10.01 -1.14
C ARG A 65 1.41 9.63 -1.22
N VAL A 66 1.11 8.34 -1.33
CA VAL A 66 -0.27 7.86 -1.30
C VAL A 66 -0.93 8.22 0.03
N GLY A 67 -0.21 8.10 1.14
CA GLY A 67 -0.69 8.48 2.47
C GLY A 67 -1.02 9.97 2.56
N ASP A 68 -0.16 10.85 2.06
CA ASP A 68 -0.42 12.28 2.03
C ASP A 68 -1.62 12.63 1.14
N PHE A 69 -1.74 11.95 0.01
CA PHE A 69 -2.89 12.11 -0.89
C PHE A 69 -4.21 11.68 -0.24
N ILE A 70 -4.23 10.51 0.43
CA ILE A 70 -5.41 10.03 1.17
C ILE A 70 -5.78 11.00 2.30
N ARG A 71 -4.81 11.52 3.05
CA ARG A 71 -5.05 12.52 4.10
C ARG A 71 -5.61 13.83 3.53
N ALA A 72 -5.16 14.24 2.35
CA ALA A 72 -5.73 15.39 1.65
C ALA A 72 -7.20 15.16 1.22
N LEU A 73 -7.61 13.91 1.04
CA LEU A 73 -8.99 13.49 0.83
C LEU A 73 -9.74 13.22 2.16
N GLU A 74 -9.21 13.65 3.29
CA GLU A 74 -9.76 13.48 4.64
C GLU A 74 -9.85 12.00 5.11
N GLY A 75 -9.12 11.08 4.46
CA GLY A 75 -9.00 9.68 4.87
C GLY A 75 -7.98 9.45 5.99
N ILE A 76 -8.09 8.29 6.63
CA ILE A 76 -7.19 7.82 7.70
C ILE A 76 -6.27 6.74 7.12
N VAL A 77 -4.96 6.92 7.30
CA VAL A 77 -3.95 6.03 6.72
C VAL A 77 -3.38 5.10 7.78
N PHE A 78 -3.39 3.81 7.49
CA PHE A 78 -2.66 2.79 8.21
C PHE A 78 -1.43 2.37 7.38
N ASP A 79 -0.27 2.83 7.82
CA ASP A 79 1.02 2.56 7.18
C ASP A 79 1.86 1.64 8.08
N PRO A 80 2.24 0.45 7.63
CA PRO A 80 3.05 -0.47 8.43
C PRO A 80 4.44 0.07 8.80
N TRP A 81 4.97 1.10 8.13
CA TRP A 81 6.18 1.79 8.55
C TRP A 81 6.00 2.68 9.79
N PHE A 82 4.78 3.14 10.05
CA PHE A 82 4.45 4.09 11.12
C PHE A 82 3.33 3.54 12.01
N LYS A 83 3.55 2.33 12.51
CA LYS A 83 2.58 1.64 13.36
C LYS A 83 2.28 2.42 14.63
N PRO A 84 1.04 2.39 15.12
CA PRO A 84 0.71 3.01 16.40
C PRO A 84 1.39 2.27 17.54
N ALA A 85 1.78 2.97 18.59
CA ALA A 85 2.29 2.33 19.80
C ALA A 85 1.19 1.45 20.44
N VAL A 86 1.52 0.20 20.73
CA VAL A 86 0.61 -0.74 21.37
C VAL A 86 1.10 -1.04 22.78
N ARG A 87 0.24 -0.79 23.78
CA ARG A 87 0.57 -1.01 25.18
C ARG A 87 0.83 -2.50 25.45
N GLY A 88 1.96 -2.79 26.05
CA GLY A 88 2.38 -4.16 26.37
C GLY A 88 3.21 -4.86 25.29
N LEU A 89 3.36 -4.26 24.12
CA LEU A 89 4.21 -4.77 23.04
C LEU A 89 5.49 -3.91 22.94
N HIS A 90 6.53 -4.29 23.68
CA HIS A 90 7.74 -3.48 23.84
C HIS A 90 8.59 -3.36 22.58
N GLN A 91 8.45 -4.30 21.65
CA GLN A 91 9.25 -4.36 20.42
C GLN A 91 8.53 -3.78 19.20
N TYR A 92 7.35 -3.26 19.41
CA TYR A 92 6.54 -2.72 18.37
C TYR A 92 7.12 -1.40 17.83
N GLY A 93 7.20 -1.29 16.50
CA GLY A 93 7.86 -0.15 15.85
C GLY A 93 9.38 -0.30 15.67
N LEU A 94 9.95 -1.43 16.08
CA LEU A 94 11.37 -1.78 15.89
C LEU A 94 11.58 -2.87 14.82
N GLU A 95 10.59 -3.10 13.97
CA GLU A 95 10.60 -4.19 12.97
C GLU A 95 11.85 -4.17 12.06
N ASP A 96 12.33 -2.98 11.72
CA ASP A 96 13.52 -2.85 10.87
C ASP A 96 14.72 -3.53 11.50
N LEU A 97 14.96 -3.27 12.78
CA LEU A 97 16.04 -3.88 13.53
C LEU A 97 15.76 -5.36 13.81
N ASN A 98 14.53 -5.68 14.21
CA ASN A 98 14.15 -7.06 14.54
C ASN A 98 14.19 -7.97 13.31
N THR A 99 13.80 -7.49 12.13
CA THR A 99 13.84 -8.29 10.89
C THR A 99 15.28 -8.57 10.46
N LEU A 100 16.17 -7.59 10.55
CA LEU A 100 17.59 -7.78 10.22
C LEU A 100 18.24 -8.75 11.20
N ASP A 101 18.07 -8.54 12.51
CA ASP A 101 18.57 -9.41 13.56
C ASP A 101 18.03 -10.85 13.42
N ALA A 102 16.76 -11.01 13.09
CA ALA A 102 16.14 -12.30 12.86
C ALA A 102 16.75 -13.03 11.65
N ARG A 103 17.04 -12.33 10.57
CA ARG A 103 17.69 -12.90 9.38
C ARG A 103 19.13 -13.34 9.67
N GLU A 104 19.90 -12.54 10.39
CA GLU A 104 21.26 -12.88 10.77
C GLU A 104 21.32 -14.09 11.70
N LYS A 105 20.35 -14.23 12.58
CA LYS A 105 20.26 -15.35 13.54
C LYS A 105 19.59 -16.59 12.98
N TRP A 106 18.94 -16.49 11.82
CA TRP A 106 18.27 -17.64 11.22
C TRP A 106 19.24 -18.79 10.96
N THR A 107 18.80 -20.03 11.23
CA THR A 107 19.62 -21.23 11.06
C THR A 107 18.77 -22.44 10.67
N PHE A 108 19.36 -23.31 9.85
CA PHE A 108 18.84 -24.65 9.54
C PHE A 108 19.42 -25.73 10.47
N ASP A 109 20.15 -25.36 11.50
CA ASP A 109 20.67 -26.30 12.49
C ASP A 109 19.53 -27.15 13.07
N PRO A 110 19.54 -28.50 12.89
CA PRO A 110 18.50 -29.40 13.39
C PRO A 110 18.60 -29.70 14.87
N SER A 111 19.60 -29.16 15.58
CA SER A 111 19.76 -29.35 17.01
C SER A 111 18.68 -28.61 17.81
N VAL A 112 18.55 -28.98 19.09
CA VAL A 112 17.67 -28.29 20.05
C VAL A 112 17.98 -26.81 20.13
N LYS A 113 19.24 -26.40 20.00
CA LYS A 113 19.63 -24.98 19.97
C LYS A 113 19.09 -24.26 18.73
N GLY A 114 19.15 -24.91 17.57
CA GLY A 114 18.60 -24.39 16.35
C GLY A 114 17.06 -24.23 16.43
N ASP A 115 16.40 -25.23 16.99
CA ASP A 115 14.94 -25.17 17.22
C ASP A 115 14.54 -24.01 18.15
N GLN A 116 15.26 -23.83 19.25
CA GLN A 116 15.06 -22.72 20.18
C GLN A 116 15.25 -21.37 19.49
N THR A 117 16.28 -21.24 18.64
CA THR A 117 16.54 -20.01 17.88
C THR A 117 15.37 -19.69 16.94
N ARG A 118 14.89 -20.68 16.18
CA ARG A 118 13.74 -20.49 15.26
C ARG A 118 12.47 -20.15 16.03
N ALA A 119 12.21 -20.81 17.16
CA ALA A 119 11.04 -20.52 17.98
C ALA A 119 11.03 -19.08 18.50
N GLN A 120 12.17 -18.58 18.98
CA GLN A 120 12.32 -17.19 19.43
C GLN A 120 12.12 -16.18 18.30
N ILE A 121 12.62 -16.47 17.11
CA ILE A 121 12.42 -15.63 15.93
C ILE A 121 10.93 -15.60 15.55
N ALA A 122 10.28 -16.76 15.52
CA ALA A 122 8.85 -16.86 15.20
C ALA A 122 7.98 -16.11 16.19
N GLU A 123 8.25 -16.22 17.48
CA GLU A 123 7.53 -15.52 18.54
C GLU A 123 7.61 -13.99 18.39
N LYS A 124 8.83 -13.48 18.21
CA LYS A 124 9.04 -12.03 18.00
C LYS A 124 8.37 -11.52 16.73
N PHE A 125 8.46 -12.29 15.63
CA PHE A 125 7.87 -11.89 14.36
C PHE A 125 6.34 -11.98 14.38
N TRP A 126 5.79 -12.87 15.19
CA TRP A 126 4.36 -13.00 15.38
C TRP A 126 3.71 -11.70 15.91
N GLU A 127 4.36 -11.00 16.83
CA GLU A 127 3.87 -9.71 17.33
C GLU A 127 3.75 -8.68 16.20
N THR A 128 4.76 -8.60 15.32
CA THR A 128 4.76 -7.71 14.15
C THR A 128 3.62 -8.07 13.19
N LEU A 129 3.55 -9.34 12.81
CA LEU A 129 2.52 -9.84 11.89
C LEU A 129 1.11 -9.61 12.44
N HIS A 130 0.90 -9.92 13.72
CA HIS A 130 -0.40 -9.77 14.36
C HIS A 130 -0.93 -8.34 14.27
N ILE A 131 -0.08 -7.36 14.43
CA ILE A 131 -0.52 -5.96 14.37
C ILE A 131 -0.79 -5.51 12.94
N ASP A 132 0.01 -5.93 11.97
CA ASP A 132 -0.28 -5.67 10.56
C ASP A 132 -1.64 -6.25 10.17
N LEU A 133 -1.92 -7.49 10.56
CA LEU A 133 -3.22 -8.11 10.33
C LEU A 133 -4.36 -7.37 11.05
N ARG A 134 -4.12 -6.85 12.27
CA ARG A 134 -5.11 -6.02 12.98
C ARG A 134 -5.36 -4.68 12.28
N MET A 135 -4.34 -4.07 11.68
CA MET A 135 -4.55 -2.88 10.85
C MET A 135 -5.39 -3.19 9.61
N VAL A 136 -5.17 -4.35 8.98
CA VAL A 136 -6.04 -4.83 7.89
C VAL A 136 -7.47 -5.03 8.40
N ASP A 137 -7.65 -5.70 9.55
CA ASP A 137 -8.98 -5.93 10.16
C ASP A 137 -9.76 -4.66 10.39
N THR A 138 -9.07 -3.59 10.82
CA THR A 138 -9.70 -2.32 11.16
C THR A 138 -9.78 -1.34 10.00
N SER A 139 -9.16 -1.63 8.87
CA SER A 139 -9.27 -0.81 7.66
C SER A 139 -10.60 -1.02 6.96
N ASP A 140 -11.01 -0.04 6.17
CA ASP A 140 -12.21 -0.13 5.34
C ASP A 140 -11.86 -0.67 3.95
N PHE A 141 -10.65 -0.37 3.44
CA PHE A 141 -10.09 -0.95 2.23
C PHE A 141 -8.57 -1.00 2.25
N THR A 142 -7.99 -1.75 1.32
CA THR A 142 -6.56 -1.92 1.20
C THR A 142 -6.08 -1.41 -0.16
N ILE A 143 -4.99 -0.66 -0.17
CA ILE A 143 -4.20 -0.39 -1.38
C ILE A 143 -3.01 -1.32 -1.36
N ALA A 144 -2.95 -2.24 -2.33
CA ALA A 144 -1.91 -3.26 -2.41
C ALA A 144 -0.96 -2.97 -3.58
N TYR A 145 0.27 -2.63 -3.26
CA TYR A 145 1.34 -2.44 -4.24
C TYR A 145 2.13 -3.73 -4.42
N CYS A 146 2.04 -4.32 -5.61
CA CYS A 146 2.63 -5.62 -5.94
C CYS A 146 3.51 -5.51 -7.20
N PRO A 147 4.71 -4.92 -7.11
CA PRO A 147 5.64 -4.91 -8.23
C PRO A 147 6.11 -6.35 -8.52
N THR A 148 6.10 -6.74 -9.79
CA THR A 148 6.42 -8.12 -10.19
C THR A 148 7.88 -8.53 -9.98
N ASN A 149 8.74 -7.56 -9.67
CA ASN A 149 10.16 -7.79 -9.38
C ASN A 149 10.46 -7.94 -7.89
N ILE A 150 9.45 -7.88 -7.03
CA ILE A 150 9.62 -8.02 -5.58
C ILE A 150 8.63 -9.06 -5.05
N TYR A 151 9.16 -10.09 -4.42
CA TYR A 151 8.33 -11.10 -3.76
C TYR A 151 7.92 -10.63 -2.37
N SER A 152 6.63 -10.54 -2.13
CA SER A 152 6.06 -10.08 -0.85
C SER A 152 4.96 -11.02 -0.36
N VAL A 153 5.34 -11.92 0.55
CA VAL A 153 4.40 -12.87 1.18
C VAL A 153 3.40 -12.14 2.08
N GLY A 154 3.85 -11.14 2.84
CA GLY A 154 3.00 -10.34 3.71
C GLY A 154 1.86 -9.68 2.93
N THR A 155 2.18 -9.04 1.80
CA THR A 155 1.18 -8.41 0.93
C THR A 155 0.15 -9.42 0.42
N ALA A 156 0.58 -10.64 0.06
CA ALA A 156 -0.37 -11.68 -0.37
C ALA A 156 -1.34 -12.09 0.77
N HIS A 157 -0.82 -12.25 2.00
CA HIS A 157 -1.64 -12.50 3.18
C HIS A 157 -2.68 -11.40 3.43
N GLU A 158 -2.25 -10.15 3.38
CA GLU A 158 -3.08 -8.97 3.63
C GLU A 158 -4.19 -8.82 2.57
N ILE A 159 -3.89 -9.12 1.30
CA ILE A 159 -4.88 -9.16 0.22
C ILE A 159 -5.93 -10.25 0.48
N ILE A 160 -5.49 -11.46 0.82
CA ILE A 160 -6.40 -12.58 1.07
C ILE A 160 -7.31 -12.25 2.27
N LEU A 161 -6.74 -11.73 3.36
CA LEU A 161 -7.50 -11.35 4.54
C LEU A 161 -8.53 -10.25 4.22
N SER A 162 -8.12 -9.20 3.50
CA SER A 162 -9.04 -8.15 3.05
C SER A 162 -10.21 -8.72 2.24
N ARG A 163 -9.92 -9.65 1.31
CA ARG A 163 -10.97 -10.26 0.46
C ARG A 163 -11.88 -11.21 1.22
N GLN A 164 -11.38 -11.95 2.20
CA GLN A 164 -12.20 -12.76 3.09
C GLN A 164 -13.18 -11.93 3.91
N GLN A 165 -12.81 -10.69 4.22
CA GLN A 165 -13.64 -9.71 4.91
C GLN A 165 -14.51 -8.86 3.97
N LEU A 166 -14.58 -9.21 2.70
CA LEU A 166 -15.34 -8.50 1.65
C LEU A 166 -14.91 -7.04 1.46
N LYS A 167 -13.71 -6.68 1.88
CA LYS A 167 -13.16 -5.32 1.72
C LYS A 167 -12.62 -5.13 0.31
N PRO A 168 -12.79 -3.93 -0.28
CA PRO A 168 -12.15 -3.60 -1.54
C PRO A 168 -10.62 -3.66 -1.44
N VAL A 169 -9.98 -4.17 -2.49
CA VAL A 169 -8.52 -4.13 -2.66
C VAL A 169 -8.21 -3.40 -3.95
N LEU A 170 -7.55 -2.26 -3.84
CA LEU A 170 -7.02 -1.51 -4.97
C LEU A 170 -5.61 -2.04 -5.26
N PHE A 171 -5.47 -2.77 -6.35
CA PHE A 171 -4.26 -3.51 -6.67
C PHE A 171 -3.41 -2.75 -7.69
N VAL A 172 -2.19 -2.39 -7.29
CA VAL A 172 -1.24 -1.65 -8.13
C VAL A 172 -0.12 -2.59 -8.59
N SER A 173 -0.05 -2.84 -9.89
CA SER A 173 0.99 -3.67 -10.52
C SER A 173 1.64 -2.87 -11.66
N PRO A 174 2.75 -2.17 -11.39
CA PRO A 174 3.38 -1.32 -12.39
C PRO A 174 4.11 -2.15 -13.45
N PRO A 175 4.28 -1.61 -14.66
CA PRO A 175 5.25 -2.13 -15.62
C PRO A 175 6.64 -2.22 -15.00
N VAL A 176 7.33 -3.32 -15.26
CA VAL A 176 8.71 -3.55 -14.80
C VAL A 176 9.61 -3.79 -16.00
N SER A 177 10.60 -2.95 -16.17
CA SER A 177 11.66 -3.07 -17.17
C SER A 177 13.03 -2.87 -16.54
N PHE A 178 14.05 -3.36 -17.20
CA PHE A 178 15.42 -3.25 -16.73
C PHE A 178 16.29 -2.58 -17.82
N PRO A 179 16.13 -1.25 -18.02
CA PRO A 179 16.87 -0.53 -19.08
C PRO A 179 18.40 -0.66 -18.95
N SER A 180 18.89 -0.77 -17.71
CA SER A 180 20.32 -0.96 -17.44
C SER A 180 20.82 -2.33 -17.93
N LEU A 181 19.97 -3.36 -17.88
CA LEU A 181 20.30 -4.69 -18.39
C LEU A 181 20.44 -4.68 -19.91
N GLU A 182 19.53 -4.00 -20.61
CA GLU A 182 19.59 -3.85 -22.06
C GLU A 182 20.82 -3.03 -22.49
N LYS A 183 21.12 -1.95 -21.78
CA LYS A 183 22.36 -1.17 -21.99
C LYS A 183 23.60 -2.01 -21.77
N LEU A 184 23.60 -2.88 -20.76
CA LEU A 184 24.72 -3.79 -20.48
C LEU A 184 24.89 -4.83 -21.57
N ARG A 185 23.80 -5.41 -22.08
CA ARG A 185 23.84 -6.31 -23.25
C ARG A 185 24.46 -5.64 -24.49
N GLU A 186 24.04 -4.42 -24.79
CA GLU A 186 24.59 -3.66 -25.88
C GLU A 186 26.10 -3.35 -25.70
N HIS A 187 26.47 -3.01 -24.45
CA HIS A 187 27.88 -2.76 -24.12
C HIS A 187 28.77 -4.01 -24.27
N LEU A 188 28.23 -5.18 -23.94
CA LEU A 188 28.93 -6.46 -23.99
C LEU A 188 28.79 -7.18 -25.36
N LYS A 189 28.18 -6.57 -26.39
CA LYS A 189 27.86 -7.25 -27.66
C LYS A 189 29.06 -7.92 -28.33
N ASP A 190 30.26 -7.35 -28.17
CA ASP A 190 31.50 -7.86 -28.74
C ASP A 190 32.30 -8.73 -27.74
N ASP A 191 31.84 -8.87 -26.49
CA ASP A 191 32.41 -9.72 -25.45
C ASP A 191 31.55 -10.96 -25.22
N GLN A 192 31.84 -12.04 -25.94
CA GLN A 192 31.08 -13.29 -25.86
C GLN A 192 31.10 -13.93 -24.45
N ALA A 193 32.20 -13.79 -23.73
CA ALA A 193 32.30 -14.33 -22.38
C ALA A 193 31.45 -13.50 -21.38
N GLY A 194 31.48 -12.19 -21.50
CA GLY A 194 30.64 -11.27 -20.71
C GLY A 194 29.16 -11.48 -21.00
N LEU A 195 28.77 -11.62 -22.28
CA LEU A 195 27.39 -11.94 -22.64
C LEU A 195 26.92 -13.27 -22.06
N ALA A 196 27.75 -14.32 -22.15
CA ALA A 196 27.39 -15.63 -21.59
C ALA A 196 27.16 -15.56 -20.06
N LEU A 197 28.00 -14.81 -19.34
CA LEU A 197 27.80 -14.58 -17.90
C LEU A 197 26.53 -13.79 -17.62
N LEU A 198 26.23 -12.76 -18.38
CA LEU A 198 25.03 -11.95 -18.23
C LEU A 198 23.76 -12.77 -18.49
N GLU A 199 23.75 -13.62 -19.52
CA GLU A 199 22.61 -14.50 -19.81
C GLU A 199 22.45 -15.57 -18.73
N LYS A 200 23.56 -16.13 -18.22
CA LYS A 200 23.52 -17.05 -17.07
C LYS A 200 22.92 -16.36 -15.85
N LEU A 201 23.40 -15.16 -15.50
CA LEU A 201 22.85 -14.37 -14.38
C LEU A 201 21.36 -14.10 -14.59
N SER A 202 20.96 -13.69 -15.80
CA SER A 202 19.55 -13.41 -16.13
C SER A 202 18.65 -14.65 -16.04
N ALA A 203 19.21 -15.85 -16.25
CA ALA A 203 18.50 -17.12 -16.08
C ALA A 203 18.40 -17.56 -14.60
N GLU A 204 19.42 -17.26 -13.81
CA GLU A 204 19.49 -17.61 -12.38
C GLU A 204 18.66 -16.66 -11.51
N VAL A 205 18.51 -15.40 -11.90
CA VAL A 205 17.69 -14.43 -11.18
C VAL A 205 16.22 -14.66 -11.52
N PRO A 206 15.35 -14.97 -10.53
CA PRO A 206 13.95 -15.30 -10.80
C PRO A 206 13.09 -14.09 -11.19
N VAL A 207 13.71 -12.98 -11.51
CA VAL A 207 13.06 -11.73 -11.88
C VAL A 207 13.09 -11.57 -13.40
N LYS A 208 11.90 -11.46 -13.98
CA LYS A 208 11.74 -11.23 -15.43
C LYS A 208 11.12 -9.86 -15.68
N PRO A 209 11.47 -9.19 -16.80
CA PRO A 209 10.76 -7.99 -17.20
C PRO A 209 9.26 -8.26 -17.36
N ASN A 210 8.45 -7.32 -16.92
CA ASN A 210 7.01 -7.33 -17.13
C ASN A 210 6.57 -5.96 -17.67
N PRO A 211 6.88 -5.64 -18.92
CA PRO A 211 6.68 -4.31 -19.48
C PRO A 211 5.22 -3.91 -19.63
N ARG A 212 4.29 -4.84 -19.42
CA ARG A 212 2.85 -4.57 -19.42
C ARG A 212 2.25 -4.47 -18.03
N GLY A 213 3.03 -4.68 -16.95
CA GLY A 213 2.52 -4.68 -15.58
C GLY A 213 1.46 -5.76 -15.31
N ILE A 214 1.52 -6.91 -16.01
CA ILE A 214 0.53 -7.96 -15.84
C ILE A 214 0.64 -8.53 -14.43
N PRO A 215 -0.43 -8.46 -13.62
CA PRO A 215 -0.42 -9.03 -12.28
C PRO A 215 -0.37 -10.55 -12.33
N SER A 216 0.03 -11.18 -11.22
CA SER A 216 -0.11 -12.63 -11.09
C SER A 216 -1.57 -13.06 -11.30
N MET A 217 -1.78 -14.10 -12.08
CA MET A 217 -3.12 -14.65 -12.35
C MET A 217 -3.85 -15.09 -11.09
N TRP A 218 -3.14 -15.39 -10.01
CA TRP A 218 -3.71 -15.74 -8.71
C TRP A 218 -4.49 -14.59 -8.05
N TYR A 219 -4.17 -13.34 -8.37
CA TYR A 219 -4.91 -12.19 -7.87
C TYR A 219 -6.16 -11.86 -8.69
N MET A 220 -6.21 -12.26 -9.97
CA MET A 220 -7.31 -11.90 -10.87
C MET A 220 -8.70 -12.28 -10.35
N PRO A 221 -8.93 -13.48 -9.80
CA PRO A 221 -10.25 -13.83 -9.26
C PRO A 221 -10.55 -13.20 -7.90
N LEU A 222 -9.54 -12.69 -7.20
CA LEU A 222 -9.71 -12.10 -5.87
C LEU A 222 -10.10 -10.62 -5.95
N ILE A 223 -9.77 -9.93 -7.03
CA ILE A 223 -9.86 -8.48 -7.14
C ILE A 223 -10.84 -8.11 -8.25
N SER A 224 -11.72 -7.16 -7.96
CA SER A 224 -12.66 -6.64 -8.95
C SER A 224 -11.94 -6.04 -10.15
N SER A 225 -12.47 -6.25 -11.34
CA SER A 225 -11.87 -5.78 -12.60
C SER A 225 -11.64 -4.26 -12.66
N GLY A 226 -12.40 -3.48 -11.91
CA GLY A 226 -12.23 -2.04 -11.79
C GLY A 226 -11.15 -1.59 -10.81
N ASN A 227 -10.50 -2.53 -10.09
CA ASN A 227 -9.56 -2.23 -9.01
C ASN A 227 -8.11 -2.59 -9.34
N PHE A 228 -7.77 -2.78 -10.61
CA PHE A 228 -6.40 -3.01 -11.07
C PHE A 228 -5.82 -1.73 -11.67
N PHE A 229 -4.62 -1.36 -11.22
CA PHE A 229 -3.90 -0.15 -11.61
C PHE A 229 -2.49 -0.50 -12.08
N ASP A 230 -2.02 0.19 -13.11
CA ASP A 230 -0.68 0.00 -13.68
C ASP A 230 0.35 1.02 -13.17
N GLY A 231 -0.04 1.83 -12.20
CA GLY A 231 0.81 2.80 -11.54
C GLY A 231 0.02 3.70 -10.60
N PHE A 232 0.72 4.60 -9.94
CA PHE A 232 0.12 5.54 -9.00
C PHE A 232 -0.38 6.81 -9.69
N GLY A 233 0.35 7.31 -10.70
CA GLY A 233 0.05 8.57 -11.36
C GLY A 233 0.50 9.78 -10.54
N PHE A 234 1.68 9.73 -9.93
CA PHE A 234 2.21 10.82 -9.11
C PHE A 234 2.50 12.08 -9.91
N LYS A 235 2.91 11.95 -11.18
CA LYS A 235 3.39 13.08 -11.99
C LYS A 235 2.46 14.31 -12.00
N PRO A 236 1.14 14.19 -12.19
CA PRO A 236 0.23 15.33 -12.14
C PRO A 236 0.16 16.02 -10.77
N TYR A 237 0.61 15.35 -9.72
CA TYR A 237 0.50 15.83 -8.34
C TYR A 237 1.83 16.31 -7.76
N LEU A 238 2.97 16.14 -8.46
CA LEU A 238 4.29 16.54 -7.96
C LEU A 238 4.32 18.01 -7.55
N GLU A 239 3.89 18.90 -8.43
CA GLU A 239 3.85 20.33 -8.15
C GLU A 239 2.81 20.67 -7.07
N LYS A 240 1.61 20.12 -7.17
CA LYS A 240 0.48 20.37 -6.25
C LYS A 240 0.85 20.05 -4.79
N PHE A 241 1.61 18.97 -4.57
CA PHE A 241 2.01 18.50 -3.24
C PHE A 241 3.45 18.83 -2.87
N GLY A 242 4.21 19.47 -3.76
CA GLY A 242 5.63 19.76 -3.55
C GLY A 242 6.50 18.49 -3.45
N TRP A 243 6.07 17.40 -4.07
CA TRP A 243 6.83 16.16 -4.07
C TRP A 243 8.07 16.24 -4.95
N GLN A 244 9.15 15.64 -4.49
CA GLN A 244 10.36 15.50 -5.31
C GLN A 244 10.26 14.25 -6.18
N PRO A 245 10.73 14.28 -7.45
CA PRO A 245 10.89 13.08 -8.26
C PRO A 245 11.74 12.04 -7.54
N ILE A 246 11.34 10.76 -7.65
CA ILE A 246 12.09 9.61 -7.17
C ILE A 246 12.19 8.58 -8.29
N PRO A 247 13.06 7.54 -8.20
CA PRO A 247 13.22 6.54 -9.25
C PRO A 247 11.92 5.90 -9.74
N MET A 248 10.89 5.84 -8.89
CA MET A 248 9.55 5.37 -9.27
C MET A 248 8.85 6.33 -10.24
N ASP A 249 9.02 7.64 -10.04
CA ASP A 249 8.49 8.66 -10.95
C ASP A 249 9.18 8.63 -12.30
N ASP A 250 10.49 8.33 -12.31
CA ASP A 250 11.23 8.13 -13.55
C ASP A 250 10.68 6.95 -14.34
N GLN A 251 10.26 5.87 -13.68
CA GLN A 251 9.56 4.76 -14.32
C GLN A 251 8.20 5.19 -14.88
N GLU A 252 7.44 5.98 -14.13
CA GLU A 252 6.18 6.57 -14.62
C GLU A 252 6.41 7.58 -15.79
N ALA A 253 7.56 8.23 -15.85
CA ALA A 253 7.90 9.08 -16.97
C ALA A 253 8.18 8.30 -18.26
N VAL A 254 8.80 7.12 -18.13
CA VAL A 254 9.09 6.21 -19.26
C VAL A 254 7.84 5.42 -19.68
N HIS A 255 7.05 5.00 -18.72
CA HIS A 255 5.83 4.23 -18.90
C HIS A 255 4.67 4.92 -18.17
N PRO A 256 4.12 6.00 -18.71
CA PRO A 256 3.02 6.70 -18.05
C PRO A 256 1.86 5.74 -17.84
N PRO A 257 1.32 5.65 -16.61
CA PRO A 257 0.26 4.72 -16.31
C PRO A 257 -1.00 5.04 -17.12
N LYS A 258 -1.65 4.00 -17.62
CA LYS A 258 -2.91 4.10 -18.37
C LYS A 258 -4.11 4.14 -17.43
N ASN A 259 -4.01 3.41 -16.33
CA ASN A 259 -5.02 3.35 -15.28
C ASN A 259 -4.37 3.69 -13.93
N PRO A 260 -4.13 4.97 -13.64
CA PRO A 260 -3.43 5.41 -12.42
C PRO A 260 -4.34 5.42 -11.19
N LEU A 261 -3.77 5.08 -10.02
CA LEU A 261 -4.49 5.00 -8.76
C LEU A 261 -4.98 6.36 -8.25
N LEU A 262 -4.12 7.40 -8.25
CA LEU A 262 -4.48 8.67 -7.60
C LEU A 262 -5.68 9.37 -8.24
N PRO A 263 -5.79 9.48 -9.58
CA PRO A 263 -7.00 9.98 -10.23
C PRO A 263 -8.25 9.14 -9.93
N TYR A 264 -8.08 7.83 -9.78
CA TYR A 264 -9.19 6.96 -9.38
C TYR A 264 -9.67 7.28 -7.95
N LEU A 265 -8.76 7.50 -7.01
CA LEU A 265 -9.10 7.89 -5.64
C LEU A 265 -9.77 9.27 -5.58
N GLU A 266 -9.33 10.24 -6.37
CA GLU A 266 -10.02 11.53 -6.50
C GLU A 266 -11.48 11.34 -6.95
N LYS A 267 -11.67 10.49 -7.94
CA LYS A 267 -13.00 10.17 -8.46
C LYS A 267 -13.83 9.39 -7.43
N LEU A 268 -13.23 8.43 -6.74
CA LEU A 268 -13.88 7.65 -5.68
C LEU A 268 -14.40 8.53 -4.54
N ALA A 269 -13.74 9.65 -4.25
CA ALA A 269 -14.20 10.59 -3.24
C ALA A 269 -15.58 11.19 -3.55
N THR A 270 -16.00 11.24 -4.82
CA THR A 270 -17.22 11.90 -5.26
C THR A 270 -18.21 11.00 -5.99
N GLU A 271 -17.75 9.84 -6.46
CA GLU A 271 -18.55 8.94 -7.30
C GLU A 271 -18.37 7.48 -6.85
N VAL A 272 -19.46 6.70 -6.88
CA VAL A 272 -19.36 5.25 -6.72
C VAL A 272 -18.76 4.64 -8.00
N PRO A 273 -17.65 3.90 -7.90
CA PRO A 273 -17.03 3.29 -9.07
C PRO A 273 -17.93 2.24 -9.72
N LYS A 274 -17.68 2.00 -11.00
CA LYS A 274 -18.37 0.98 -11.76
C LYS A 274 -17.42 -0.16 -12.10
N ARG A 275 -17.94 -1.39 -12.15
CA ARG A 275 -17.25 -2.57 -12.66
C ARG A 275 -17.97 -3.17 -13.85
N TRP A 276 -17.25 -3.86 -14.71
CA TRP A 276 -17.85 -4.61 -15.81
C TRP A 276 -18.50 -5.89 -15.28
N ASP A 277 -19.77 -6.12 -15.63
CA ASP A 277 -20.47 -7.36 -15.35
C ASP A 277 -20.51 -8.25 -16.59
N ASN A 278 -19.86 -9.43 -16.49
CA ASN A 278 -19.77 -10.38 -17.60
C ASN A 278 -21.08 -11.03 -17.97
N LYS A 279 -22.02 -11.15 -17.04
CA LYS A 279 -23.35 -11.73 -17.29
C LYS A 279 -24.26 -10.73 -17.98
N LEU A 280 -24.28 -9.50 -17.47
CA LEU A 280 -25.11 -8.42 -17.98
C LEU A 280 -24.49 -7.71 -19.19
N LYS A 281 -23.20 -7.94 -19.49
CA LYS A 281 -22.44 -7.28 -20.57
C LYS A 281 -22.52 -5.75 -20.51
N GLN A 282 -22.48 -5.19 -19.31
CA GLN A 282 -22.54 -3.76 -19.07
C GLN A 282 -21.78 -3.35 -17.83
N TYR A 283 -21.55 -2.05 -17.68
CA TYR A 283 -21.01 -1.48 -16.44
C TYR A 283 -22.11 -1.36 -15.40
N VAL A 284 -21.89 -1.91 -14.22
CA VAL A 284 -22.77 -1.81 -13.04
C VAL A 284 -22.02 -1.10 -11.91
N PRO A 285 -22.72 -0.52 -10.92
CA PRO A 285 -22.06 -0.02 -9.72
C PRO A 285 -21.20 -1.12 -9.08
N ASN A 286 -20.04 -0.75 -8.57
CA ASN A 286 -19.19 -1.69 -7.85
C ASN A 286 -19.66 -1.79 -6.40
N ASP A 287 -20.42 -2.82 -6.11
CA ASP A 287 -21.10 -3.09 -4.83
C ASP A 287 -20.11 -3.22 -3.66
N GLU A 288 -18.85 -3.53 -3.92
CA GLU A 288 -17.81 -3.54 -2.87
C GLU A 288 -17.69 -2.19 -2.16
N TRP A 289 -18.06 -1.10 -2.85
CA TRP A 289 -18.02 0.27 -2.33
C TRP A 289 -19.33 0.75 -1.73
N LEU A 290 -20.43 0.04 -1.95
CA LEU A 290 -21.73 0.40 -1.38
C LEU A 290 -21.82 0.14 0.14
N LEU A 291 -20.95 -0.71 0.66
CA LEU A 291 -20.85 -0.97 2.11
C LEU A 291 -20.38 0.26 2.92
N TRP A 292 -20.03 1.34 2.23
CA TRP A 292 -19.43 2.55 2.80
C TRP A 292 -20.36 3.74 2.87
N ASP A 293 -21.56 3.61 2.35
CA ASP A 293 -22.58 4.64 2.54
C ASP A 293 -23.09 4.55 3.99
N LEU A 294 -22.20 4.91 4.93
CA LEU A 294 -22.54 4.99 6.34
C LEU A 294 -23.63 6.03 6.61
N ASP A 295 -23.81 7.02 5.72
CA ASP A 295 -24.91 7.98 5.80
C ASP A 295 -26.25 7.36 5.36
N GLY A 296 -26.21 6.27 4.58
CA GLY A 296 -27.41 5.52 4.18
C GLY A 296 -27.96 4.61 5.28
N LEU A 297 -27.11 4.12 6.18
CA LEU A 297 -27.52 3.22 7.25
C LEU A 297 -28.31 3.91 8.36
N GLY A 298 -28.18 5.26 8.50
CA GLY A 298 -28.92 6.01 9.50
C GLY A 298 -30.26 6.61 9.03
N LYS A 299 -30.55 6.61 7.73
CA LYS A 299 -31.73 7.29 7.18
C LYS A 299 -32.94 6.40 6.88
N ASN A 300 -32.78 5.07 6.93
CA ASN A 300 -33.84 4.16 6.51
C ASN A 300 -34.82 3.74 7.62
N GLU A 301 -34.62 4.11 8.87
CA GLU A 301 -35.55 3.77 9.94
C GLU A 301 -36.55 4.90 10.26
N ASP A 302 -36.20 6.16 10.03
CA ASP A 302 -37.04 7.29 10.38
C ASP A 302 -38.00 7.74 9.26
N GLU A 303 -37.77 7.39 7.99
CA GLU A 303 -38.65 7.73 6.87
C GLU A 303 -39.78 6.71 6.61
N LYS A 304 -39.81 5.58 7.32
CA LYS A 304 -40.90 4.59 7.22
C LYS A 304 -41.99 4.77 8.27
N SER A 305 -41.90 5.78 9.11
CA SER A 305 -42.89 6.06 10.18
C SER A 305 -43.60 7.42 10.04
N SER A 306 -43.58 8.03 8.86
CA SER A 306 -44.39 9.22 8.59
C SER A 306 -45.39 8.99 7.45
#